data_a48af57275ac78ee63f1ed5b36a6e2ff
#
_entry.id   a48af57275ac78ee63f1ed5b36a6e2ff
#
_cell.length_a   1.000
_cell.length_b   1.000
_cell.length_c   1.000
_cell.angle_alpha   90.00
_cell.angle_beta   90.00
_cell.angle_gamma   90.00
#
_symmetry.space_group_name_H-M   'P 1'
#
loop_
_entity.id
_entity.type
_entity.pdbx_description
1 polymer ?
#
loop_
_entity_poly.entity_id
_entity_poly.type
_entity_poly.pdbx_seq_one_letter_code
_entity_poly.pdbx_strand_id
1 'polypeptide(L)'
;MDQDKYEAVPIGITKEGHWLVGAGAQKMLPEVLKGGQRVMMTADPSDAALVHLDGSGGGQRVDVVFPVMHGTFGEDGTIQGLLDLAGLPFVGAGVLGSAIGMDKDVSKRLLQVAKIPVVPWITVQRVEWERDPKAIRTAIEKKFKYPVFVKPATLGSSVGMSKVHSGAELGPALDLAAEFAMKILVERSVIAREIEVSVLGNHDPKASVPGEIVPHREFYDYAAKYLEEGTQLLIPAKLKPAQVKKIQKLAVDAFRALELSGMARVDFFLEKKGGKIYLNEVNTIPGFTSISMYPKLWEASGISFRELIDKLIDLALEQHAEKARTKYQIELPEGAGGALEA
;
A
#
# COMPACT_ATOMS: atom_id res chain seq x y z
N MET A 1 -15.84 14.88 -2.57
CA MET A 1 -15.79 15.31 -1.16
C MET A 1 -16.96 16.25 -0.89
N ASP A 2 -17.52 16.20 0.29
CA ASP A 2 -18.57 17.10 0.75
C ASP A 2 -17.97 18.44 1.18
N GLN A 3 -18.23 19.50 0.42
CA GLN A 3 -17.69 20.84 0.70
C GLN A 3 -18.38 21.54 1.90
N ASP A 4 -19.55 21.03 2.32
CA ASP A 4 -20.22 21.54 3.51
C ASP A 4 -19.67 20.93 4.82
N LYS A 5 -18.93 19.79 4.69
CA LYS A 5 -18.29 19.09 5.80
C LYS A 5 -16.79 19.33 5.90
N TYR A 6 -16.12 19.46 4.76
CA TYR A 6 -14.64 19.45 4.69
C TYR A 6 -14.09 20.60 3.88
N GLU A 7 -13.09 21.23 4.41
CA GLU A 7 -12.18 22.11 3.69
C GLU A 7 -10.93 21.33 3.28
N ALA A 8 -10.66 21.25 1.96
CA ALA A 8 -9.48 20.55 1.47
C ALA A 8 -8.27 21.46 1.39
N VAL A 9 -7.17 21.00 1.98
CA VAL A 9 -5.86 21.62 1.86
C VAL A 9 -4.97 20.71 1.00
N PRO A 10 -4.89 20.95 -0.32
CA PRO A 10 -4.07 20.12 -1.19
C PRO A 10 -2.58 20.39 -0.96
N ILE A 11 -1.85 19.33 -0.60
CA ILE A 11 -0.40 19.35 -0.44
C ILE A 11 0.23 18.56 -1.58
N GLY A 12 1.10 19.20 -2.35
CA GLY A 12 1.90 18.55 -3.38
C GLY A 12 3.30 18.26 -2.87
N ILE A 13 3.79 17.03 -3.11
CA ILE A 13 5.17 16.66 -2.79
C ILE A 13 5.94 16.52 -4.10
N THR A 14 7.05 17.28 -4.26
CA THR A 14 7.90 17.21 -5.44
C THR A 14 8.76 15.93 -5.43
N LYS A 15 9.42 15.64 -6.56
CA LYS A 15 10.36 14.50 -6.65
C LYS A 15 11.56 14.65 -5.71
N GLU A 16 11.92 15.88 -5.35
CA GLU A 16 12.99 16.21 -4.41
C GLU A 16 12.52 16.15 -2.95
N GLY A 17 11.23 15.83 -2.70
CA GLY A 17 10.65 15.72 -1.35
C GLY A 17 10.17 17.05 -0.76
N HIS A 18 10.08 18.13 -1.55
CA HIS A 18 9.55 19.41 -1.07
C HIS A 18 8.02 19.35 -0.96
N TRP A 19 7.51 19.73 0.18
CA TRP A 19 6.08 19.90 0.42
C TRP A 19 5.64 21.29 0.03
N LEU A 20 4.60 21.38 -0.79
CA LEU A 20 4.07 22.62 -1.34
C LEU A 20 2.58 22.71 -1.05
N VAL A 21 2.13 23.87 -0.57
CA VAL A 21 0.71 24.22 -0.42
C VAL A 21 0.34 25.34 -1.38
N GLY A 22 -0.81 25.26 -2.02
CA GLY A 22 -1.30 26.31 -2.91
C GLY A 22 -2.07 27.39 -2.15
N ALA A 23 -2.05 28.62 -2.64
CA ALA A 23 -2.91 29.67 -2.13
C ALA A 23 -4.38 29.37 -2.53
N GLY A 24 -5.17 28.90 -1.56
CA GLY A 24 -6.59 28.58 -1.69
C GLY A 24 -6.90 27.09 -1.96
N ALA A 25 -7.91 26.58 -1.26
CA ALA A 25 -8.34 25.18 -1.21
C ALA A 25 -8.82 24.57 -2.55
N GLN A 26 -8.82 25.31 -3.65
CA GLN A 26 -9.36 24.86 -4.95
C GLN A 26 -8.29 24.64 -6.03
N LYS A 27 -7.00 24.80 -5.72
CA LYS A 27 -5.96 24.58 -6.74
C LYS A 27 -5.70 23.09 -6.95
N MET A 28 -5.76 22.67 -8.20
CA MET A 28 -5.40 21.31 -8.61
C MET A 28 -3.91 21.03 -8.32
N LEU A 29 -3.57 19.80 -7.99
CA LEU A 29 -2.19 19.38 -7.67
C LEU A 29 -1.11 19.88 -8.65
N PRO A 30 -1.31 19.90 -9.99
CA PRO A 30 -0.33 20.45 -10.92
C PRO A 30 -0.04 21.95 -10.72
N GLU A 31 -1.03 22.75 -10.26
CA GLU A 31 -0.85 24.17 -9.98
C GLU A 31 -0.11 24.37 -8.66
N VAL A 32 -0.39 23.54 -7.66
CA VAL A 32 0.33 23.53 -6.38
C VAL A 32 1.82 23.23 -6.62
N LEU A 33 2.13 22.23 -7.44
CA LEU A 33 3.52 21.85 -7.76
C LEU A 33 4.28 22.94 -8.55
N LYS A 34 3.58 23.80 -9.30
CA LYS A 34 4.21 24.87 -10.10
C LYS A 34 4.41 26.19 -9.34
N GLY A 35 3.60 26.49 -8.34
CA GLY A 35 3.59 27.80 -7.70
C GLY A 35 3.18 27.77 -6.22
N GLY A 36 3.21 26.61 -5.59
CA GLY A 36 2.91 26.48 -4.17
C GLY A 36 4.04 27.00 -3.28
N GLN A 37 3.67 27.45 -2.09
CA GLN A 37 4.62 27.86 -1.06
C GLN A 37 5.17 26.62 -0.35
N ARG A 38 6.44 26.63 0.02
CA ARG A 38 7.08 25.54 0.75
C ARG A 38 6.58 25.50 2.19
N VAL A 39 6.15 24.33 2.60
CA VAL A 39 5.69 24.06 3.97
C VAL A 39 6.41 22.84 4.53
N MET A 40 6.34 22.69 5.85
CA MET A 40 6.69 21.46 6.56
C MET A 40 5.58 21.14 7.56
N MET A 41 5.38 19.86 7.82
CA MET A 41 4.57 19.39 8.92
C MET A 41 5.42 19.42 10.21
N THR A 42 4.92 20.04 11.26
CA THR A 42 5.55 19.97 12.58
C THR A 42 5.35 18.56 13.15
N ALA A 43 6.37 18.00 13.76
CA ALA A 43 6.28 16.72 14.48
C ALA A 43 5.92 16.93 15.98
N ASP A 44 5.30 18.06 16.31
CA ASP A 44 4.85 18.39 17.67
C ASP A 44 3.35 18.14 17.76
N PRO A 45 2.90 17.13 18.54
CA PRO A 45 1.48 16.82 18.66
C PRO A 45 0.67 17.93 19.37
N SER A 46 1.31 18.84 20.11
CA SER A 46 0.65 19.98 20.73
C SER A 46 0.37 21.13 19.73
N ASP A 47 1.09 21.17 18.62
CA ASP A 47 0.97 22.18 17.58
C ASP A 47 1.16 21.55 16.18
N ALA A 48 0.33 20.55 15.86
CA ALA A 48 0.33 19.87 14.57
C ALA A 48 -0.16 20.80 13.48
N ALA A 49 0.76 21.42 12.77
CA ALA A 49 0.45 22.41 11.76
C ALA A 49 1.37 22.30 10.53
N LEU A 50 0.86 22.78 9.40
CA LEU A 50 1.65 23.10 8.22
C LEU A 50 2.26 24.49 8.40
N VAL A 51 3.57 24.55 8.54
CA VAL A 51 4.30 25.80 8.74
C VAL A 51 4.97 26.23 7.45
N HIS A 52 4.81 27.49 7.05
CA HIS A 52 5.49 28.06 5.90
C HIS A 52 6.99 28.26 6.17
N LEU A 53 7.85 27.75 5.27
CA LEU A 53 9.31 27.81 5.46
C LEU A 53 9.91 29.20 5.19
N ASP A 54 9.15 30.09 4.56
CA ASP A 54 9.55 31.48 4.32
C ASP A 54 9.19 32.43 5.48
N GLY A 55 8.59 31.91 6.53
CA GLY A 55 8.14 32.70 7.68
C GLY A 55 6.91 33.57 7.43
N SER A 56 6.25 33.44 6.28
CA SER A 56 5.16 34.32 5.84
C SER A 56 3.79 34.03 6.47
N GLY A 57 3.68 33.20 7.51
CA GLY A 57 2.37 32.92 8.10
C GLY A 57 2.42 32.09 9.37
N GLY A 58 1.31 32.13 10.14
CA GLY A 58 1.03 31.16 11.20
C GLY A 58 0.79 29.78 10.63
N GLY A 59 0.98 28.74 11.42
CA GLY A 59 0.74 27.36 11.02
C GLY A 59 -0.72 27.13 10.63
N GLN A 60 -0.96 26.45 9.53
CA GLN A 60 -2.30 26.00 9.15
C GLN A 60 -2.57 24.67 9.84
N ARG A 61 -3.54 24.64 10.74
CA ARG A 61 -3.98 23.39 11.39
C ARG A 61 -4.67 22.45 10.39
N VAL A 62 -4.44 21.17 10.61
CA VAL A 62 -5.04 20.08 9.84
C VAL A 62 -5.68 19.11 10.81
N ASP A 63 -6.95 18.77 10.60
CA ASP A 63 -7.69 17.87 11.48
C ASP A 63 -7.49 16.40 11.12
N VAL A 64 -7.29 16.10 9.83
CA VAL A 64 -7.08 14.75 9.29
C VAL A 64 -6.30 14.80 8.00
N VAL A 65 -5.39 13.85 7.80
CA VAL A 65 -4.62 13.74 6.56
C VAL A 65 -5.13 12.57 5.72
N PHE A 66 -5.35 12.82 4.44
CA PHE A 66 -5.68 11.79 3.46
C PHE A 66 -4.49 11.59 2.51
N PRO A 67 -3.59 10.63 2.78
CA PRO A 67 -2.46 10.38 1.90
C PRO A 67 -2.95 9.80 0.56
N VAL A 68 -2.51 10.39 -0.56
CA VAL A 68 -2.73 9.88 -1.92
C VAL A 68 -1.35 9.75 -2.57
N MET A 69 -0.57 8.84 -2.02
CA MET A 69 0.82 8.59 -2.41
C MET A 69 0.99 7.10 -2.68
N HIS A 70 1.79 6.77 -3.70
CA HIS A 70 2.03 5.37 -4.07
C HIS A 70 3.51 5.01 -3.95
N GLY A 71 3.77 3.75 -3.59
CA GLY A 71 5.12 3.21 -3.50
C GLY A 71 5.91 3.69 -2.29
N THR A 72 7.22 3.80 -2.49
CA THR A 72 8.19 4.20 -1.45
C THR A 72 7.85 5.56 -0.86
N PHE A 73 8.03 5.70 0.45
CA PHE A 73 7.67 6.84 1.30
C PHE A 73 6.15 7.06 1.49
N GLY A 74 5.29 6.51 0.62
CA GLY A 74 3.84 6.63 0.73
C GLY A 74 3.19 5.43 1.41
N GLU A 75 3.55 4.21 0.98
CA GLU A 75 2.91 2.96 1.40
C GLU A 75 3.76 2.11 2.35
N ASP A 76 4.94 2.56 2.75
CA ASP A 76 5.95 1.79 3.50
C ASP A 76 6.04 2.12 4.99
N GLY A 77 5.16 2.97 5.50
CA GLY A 77 5.16 3.39 6.91
C GLY A 77 5.89 4.71 7.16
N THR A 78 6.62 5.26 6.17
CA THR A 78 7.43 6.46 6.37
C THR A 78 6.58 7.70 6.60
N ILE A 79 5.62 8.00 5.71
CA ILE A 79 4.70 9.13 5.90
C ILE A 79 3.79 8.91 7.11
N GLN A 80 3.37 7.67 7.35
CA GLN A 80 2.56 7.31 8.50
C GLN A 80 3.28 7.58 9.83
N GLY A 81 4.60 7.32 9.88
CA GLY A 81 5.44 7.62 11.03
C GLY A 81 5.54 9.13 11.30
N LEU A 82 5.69 9.95 10.27
CA LEU A 82 5.67 11.40 10.41
C LEU A 82 4.33 11.90 10.98
N LEU A 83 3.21 11.40 10.44
CA LEU A 83 1.87 11.79 10.89
C LEU A 83 1.58 11.32 12.31
N ASP A 84 2.07 10.12 12.68
CA ASP A 84 2.00 9.61 14.06
C ASP A 84 2.76 10.48 15.05
N LEU A 85 3.99 10.91 14.71
CA LEU A 85 4.78 11.84 15.52
C LEU A 85 4.11 13.19 15.68
N ALA A 86 3.46 13.67 14.62
CA ALA A 86 2.68 14.89 14.65
C ALA A 86 1.34 14.77 15.41
N GLY A 87 0.97 13.57 15.85
CA GLY A 87 -0.31 13.34 16.52
C GLY A 87 -1.53 13.56 15.64
N LEU A 88 -1.39 13.40 14.32
CA LEU A 88 -2.45 13.65 13.34
C LEU A 88 -3.20 12.36 12.97
N PRO A 89 -4.54 12.39 12.95
CA PRO A 89 -5.33 11.35 12.31
C PRO A 89 -4.99 11.27 10.82
N PHE A 90 -4.88 10.06 10.26
CA PHE A 90 -4.69 9.86 8.83
C PHE A 90 -5.43 8.65 8.29
N VAL A 91 -5.83 8.73 7.02
CA VAL A 91 -6.54 7.66 6.33
C VAL A 91 -5.58 6.55 5.90
N GLY A 92 -5.97 5.30 6.14
CA GLY A 92 -5.24 4.11 5.74
C GLY A 92 -4.56 3.37 6.89
N ALA A 93 -3.70 2.42 6.54
CA ALA A 93 -2.98 1.61 7.51
C ALA A 93 -1.94 2.43 8.28
N GLY A 94 -1.71 2.08 9.54
CA GLY A 94 -0.65 2.65 10.37
C GLY A 94 0.75 2.20 9.92
N VAL A 95 1.78 2.61 10.66
CA VAL A 95 3.20 2.33 10.36
C VAL A 95 3.45 0.84 10.12
N LEU A 96 3.01 -0.01 11.06
CA LEU A 96 3.26 -1.45 10.99
C LEU A 96 2.59 -2.08 9.77
N GLY A 97 1.29 -1.85 9.59
CA GLY A 97 0.53 -2.42 8.48
C GLY A 97 1.05 -1.95 7.12
N SER A 98 1.42 -0.68 6.98
CA SER A 98 2.02 -0.13 5.77
C SER A 98 3.37 -0.78 5.45
N ALA A 99 4.28 -0.85 6.43
CA ALA A 99 5.60 -1.48 6.24
C ALA A 99 5.48 -2.97 5.88
N ILE A 100 4.61 -3.71 6.56
CA ILE A 100 4.31 -5.12 6.25
C ILE A 100 3.70 -5.26 4.85
N GLY A 101 2.71 -4.44 4.52
CA GLY A 101 2.02 -4.49 3.22
C GLY A 101 2.97 -4.25 2.06
N MET A 102 3.92 -3.33 2.23
CA MET A 102 4.91 -2.99 1.20
C MET A 102 5.94 -4.10 0.97
N ASP A 103 6.41 -4.78 2.02
CA ASP A 103 7.40 -5.85 1.91
C ASP A 103 6.74 -7.19 1.54
N LYS A 104 6.82 -7.56 0.26
CA LYS A 104 6.19 -8.79 -0.28
C LYS A 104 6.67 -10.08 0.39
N ASP A 105 7.90 -10.13 0.89
CA ASP A 105 8.43 -11.29 1.60
C ASP A 105 7.82 -11.41 3.01
N VAL A 106 7.82 -10.31 3.76
CA VAL A 106 7.23 -10.27 5.11
C VAL A 106 5.72 -10.55 5.04
N SER A 107 5.01 -9.87 4.14
CA SER A 107 3.58 -10.12 3.88
C SER A 107 3.31 -11.60 3.63
N LYS A 108 4.04 -12.24 2.70
CA LYS A 108 3.84 -13.64 2.35
C LYS A 108 4.10 -14.59 3.52
N ARG A 109 5.10 -14.32 4.35
CA ARG A 109 5.38 -15.10 5.56
C ARG A 109 4.21 -15.03 6.56
N LEU A 110 3.69 -13.83 6.83
CA LEU A 110 2.54 -13.64 7.72
C LEU A 110 1.27 -14.28 7.16
N LEU A 111 1.02 -14.11 5.86
CA LEU A 111 -0.10 -14.76 5.18
C LEU A 111 -0.01 -16.30 5.24
N GLN A 112 1.18 -16.89 5.15
CA GLN A 112 1.35 -18.33 5.33
C GLN A 112 1.03 -18.79 6.77
N VAL A 113 1.46 -18.03 7.78
CA VAL A 113 1.10 -18.29 9.19
C VAL A 113 -0.42 -18.25 9.37
N ALA A 114 -1.07 -17.28 8.74
CA ALA A 114 -2.53 -17.15 8.71
C ALA A 114 -3.24 -18.18 7.81
N LYS A 115 -2.50 -19.13 7.19
CA LYS A 115 -3.01 -20.15 6.29
C LYS A 115 -3.70 -19.60 5.03
N ILE A 116 -3.33 -18.41 4.62
CA ILE A 116 -3.79 -17.78 3.38
C ILE A 116 -2.88 -18.24 2.24
N PRO A 117 -3.43 -18.81 1.16
CA PRO A 117 -2.61 -19.31 0.06
C PRO A 117 -1.88 -18.17 -0.67
N VAL A 118 -0.57 -18.27 -0.80
CA VAL A 118 0.29 -17.37 -1.59
C VAL A 118 1.06 -18.15 -2.64
N VAL A 119 1.50 -17.48 -3.70
CA VAL A 119 2.37 -18.10 -4.70
C VAL A 119 3.70 -18.49 -4.05
N PRO A 120 4.20 -19.72 -4.24
CA PRO A 120 5.51 -20.13 -3.71
C PRO A 120 6.63 -19.24 -4.21
N TRP A 121 7.57 -18.88 -3.31
CA TRP A 121 8.68 -17.98 -3.61
C TRP A 121 9.98 -18.42 -2.93
N ILE A 122 11.08 -17.82 -3.38
CA ILE A 122 12.38 -17.74 -2.72
C ILE A 122 12.70 -16.27 -2.52
N THR A 123 13.27 -15.94 -1.38
CA THR A 123 13.84 -14.64 -1.10
C THR A 123 15.35 -14.69 -1.29
N VAL A 124 15.88 -13.73 -2.00
CA VAL A 124 17.32 -13.55 -2.27
C VAL A 124 17.72 -12.18 -1.75
N GLN A 125 18.75 -12.13 -0.89
CA GLN A 125 19.37 -10.87 -0.51
C GLN A 125 20.32 -10.41 -1.61
N ARG A 126 20.33 -9.12 -1.94
CA ARG A 126 21.26 -8.55 -2.94
C ARG A 126 22.70 -8.94 -2.65
N VAL A 127 23.14 -8.81 -1.40
CA VAL A 127 24.52 -9.18 -0.99
C VAL A 127 24.84 -10.67 -1.15
N GLU A 128 23.83 -11.56 -1.04
CA GLU A 128 24.01 -13.00 -1.29
C GLU A 128 24.14 -13.29 -2.77
N TRP A 129 23.31 -12.61 -3.59
CA TRP A 129 23.41 -12.69 -5.05
C TRP A 129 24.77 -12.21 -5.55
N GLU A 130 25.22 -11.04 -5.11
CA GLU A 130 26.51 -10.47 -5.49
C GLU A 130 27.71 -11.35 -5.06
N ARG A 131 27.59 -12.00 -3.89
CA ARG A 131 28.67 -12.85 -3.35
C ARG A 131 28.78 -14.20 -4.04
N ASP A 132 27.66 -14.88 -4.32
CA ASP A 132 27.66 -16.22 -4.94
C ASP A 132 26.46 -16.42 -5.90
N PRO A 133 26.54 -15.83 -7.10
CA PRO A 133 25.48 -15.96 -8.10
C PRO A 133 25.19 -17.42 -8.49
N LYS A 134 26.22 -18.28 -8.45
CA LYS A 134 26.08 -19.70 -8.83
C LYS A 134 25.24 -20.48 -7.82
N ALA A 135 25.48 -20.30 -6.54
CA ALA A 135 24.71 -20.93 -5.48
C ALA A 135 23.23 -20.50 -5.52
N ILE A 136 22.99 -19.18 -5.69
CA ILE A 136 21.62 -18.62 -5.79
C ILE A 136 20.88 -19.18 -7.01
N ARG A 137 21.48 -19.20 -8.18
CA ARG A 137 20.89 -19.81 -9.39
C ARG A 137 20.53 -21.27 -9.16
N THR A 138 21.45 -22.05 -8.61
CA THR A 138 21.22 -23.48 -8.30
C THR A 138 20.05 -23.66 -7.34
N ALA A 139 19.93 -22.84 -6.30
CA ALA A 139 18.82 -22.90 -5.34
C ALA A 139 17.46 -22.60 -6.01
N ILE A 140 17.41 -21.59 -6.87
CA ILE A 140 16.19 -21.20 -7.61
C ILE A 140 15.77 -22.32 -8.57
N GLU A 141 16.69 -22.84 -9.39
CA GLU A 141 16.40 -23.88 -10.39
C GLU A 141 16.07 -25.23 -9.77
N LYS A 142 16.59 -25.53 -8.57
CA LYS A 142 16.20 -26.71 -7.78
C LYS A 142 14.75 -26.61 -7.29
N LYS A 143 14.28 -25.39 -6.98
CA LYS A 143 12.93 -25.18 -6.41
C LYS A 143 11.86 -24.95 -7.46
N PHE A 144 12.19 -24.24 -8.54
CA PHE A 144 11.23 -23.83 -9.56
C PHE A 144 11.64 -24.25 -10.97
N LYS A 145 10.64 -24.53 -11.79
CA LYS A 145 10.77 -24.64 -13.23
C LYS A 145 10.40 -23.29 -13.86
N TYR A 146 11.05 -22.93 -14.96
CA TYR A 146 10.70 -21.77 -15.74
C TYR A 146 9.31 -21.90 -16.38
N PRO A 147 8.59 -20.79 -16.60
CA PRO A 147 8.96 -19.43 -16.25
C PRO A 147 8.81 -19.13 -14.76
N VAL A 148 9.61 -18.17 -14.28
CA VAL A 148 9.52 -17.58 -12.94
C VAL A 148 9.36 -16.06 -13.05
N PHE A 149 8.88 -15.41 -11.98
CA PHE A 149 8.91 -13.96 -11.85
C PHE A 149 10.01 -13.57 -10.87
N VAL A 150 10.83 -12.60 -11.26
CA VAL A 150 11.83 -11.94 -10.41
C VAL A 150 11.35 -10.53 -10.14
N LYS A 151 11.27 -10.13 -8.88
CA LYS A 151 10.75 -8.81 -8.49
C LYS A 151 11.40 -8.26 -7.23
N PRO A 152 11.59 -6.93 -7.12
CA PRO A 152 11.96 -6.28 -5.87
C PRO A 152 10.91 -6.55 -4.78
N ALA A 153 11.34 -6.70 -3.52
CA ALA A 153 10.43 -6.99 -2.42
C ALA A 153 9.57 -5.78 -2.03
N THR A 154 10.11 -4.57 -2.16
CA THR A 154 9.57 -3.33 -1.56
C THR A 154 9.18 -2.27 -2.59
N LEU A 155 8.89 -2.65 -3.82
CA LEU A 155 8.40 -1.73 -4.86
C LEU A 155 7.05 -2.16 -5.41
N GLY A 156 6.23 -1.16 -5.74
CA GLY A 156 4.97 -1.30 -6.44
C GLY A 156 5.08 -1.14 -7.96
N SER A 157 3.93 -1.11 -8.62
CA SER A 157 3.78 -0.76 -10.06
C SER A 157 4.64 -1.56 -11.03
N SER A 158 5.03 -2.79 -10.70
CA SER A 158 5.85 -3.68 -11.53
C SER A 158 7.25 -3.13 -11.92
N VAL A 159 7.76 -2.12 -11.21
CA VAL A 159 9.11 -1.57 -11.43
C VAL A 159 10.15 -2.62 -11.05
N GLY A 160 11.15 -2.85 -11.91
CA GLY A 160 12.22 -3.83 -11.67
C GLY A 160 11.76 -5.30 -11.72
N MET A 161 10.54 -5.58 -12.19
CA MET A 161 9.98 -6.92 -12.29
C MET A 161 10.28 -7.52 -13.68
N SER A 162 10.66 -8.80 -13.70
CA SER A 162 10.91 -9.57 -14.92
C SER A 162 10.23 -10.92 -14.90
N LYS A 163 9.65 -11.32 -16.04
CA LYS A 163 9.24 -12.70 -16.29
C LYS A 163 10.38 -13.41 -17.00
N VAL A 164 10.92 -14.45 -16.38
CA VAL A 164 12.13 -15.15 -16.77
C VAL A 164 11.74 -16.52 -17.33
N HIS A 165 12.08 -16.78 -18.58
CA HIS A 165 11.70 -18.00 -19.29
C HIS A 165 12.81 -19.06 -19.33
N SER A 166 14.04 -18.67 -19.00
CA SER A 166 15.20 -19.55 -19.04
C SER A 166 16.29 -19.16 -18.03
N GLY A 167 17.22 -20.09 -17.76
CA GLY A 167 18.39 -19.81 -16.90
C GLY A 167 19.29 -18.70 -17.44
N ALA A 168 19.31 -18.47 -18.75
CA ALA A 168 20.09 -17.39 -19.35
C ALA A 168 19.56 -16.00 -18.96
N GLU A 169 18.26 -15.86 -18.78
CA GLU A 169 17.61 -14.60 -18.42
C GLU A 169 17.63 -14.32 -16.90
N LEU A 170 17.87 -15.37 -16.06
CA LEU A 170 17.75 -15.26 -14.61
C LEU A 170 18.75 -14.28 -14.00
N GLY A 171 20.00 -14.28 -14.45
CA GLY A 171 21.03 -13.37 -13.95
C GLY A 171 20.67 -11.90 -14.19
N PRO A 172 20.47 -11.48 -15.46
CA PRO A 172 20.06 -10.12 -15.77
C PRO A 172 18.80 -9.67 -15.02
N ALA A 173 17.84 -10.56 -14.79
CA ALA A 173 16.63 -10.24 -14.04
C ALA A 173 16.91 -10.01 -12.54
N LEU A 174 17.80 -10.79 -11.93
CA LEU A 174 18.25 -10.60 -10.54
C LEU A 174 19.04 -9.30 -10.39
N ASP A 175 19.94 -9.00 -11.35
CA ASP A 175 20.71 -7.76 -11.37
C ASP A 175 19.77 -6.54 -11.43
N LEU A 176 18.81 -6.55 -12.35
CA LEU A 176 17.81 -5.49 -12.47
C LEU A 176 17.01 -5.31 -11.17
N ALA A 177 16.50 -6.39 -10.57
CA ALA A 177 15.73 -6.29 -9.33
C ALA A 177 16.60 -5.81 -8.16
N ALA A 178 17.89 -6.12 -8.14
CA ALA A 178 18.87 -5.68 -7.15
C ALA A 178 19.14 -4.17 -7.20
N GLU A 179 18.96 -3.51 -8.35
CA GLU A 179 19.05 -2.05 -8.44
C GLU A 179 17.97 -1.35 -7.61
N PHE A 180 16.80 -1.97 -7.48
CA PHE A 180 15.61 -1.36 -6.87
C PHE A 180 15.34 -1.79 -5.43
N ALA A 181 15.92 -2.91 -4.95
CA ALA A 181 15.72 -3.37 -3.58
C ALA A 181 16.89 -4.20 -3.07
N MET A 182 17.12 -4.16 -1.76
CA MET A 182 18.10 -5.03 -1.09
C MET A 182 17.62 -6.49 -1.02
N LYS A 183 16.32 -6.71 -1.16
CA LYS A 183 15.65 -8.00 -1.08
C LYS A 183 14.86 -8.27 -2.36
N ILE A 184 15.06 -9.42 -2.95
CA ILE A 184 14.47 -9.85 -4.22
C ILE A 184 13.62 -11.08 -3.99
N LEU A 185 12.46 -11.14 -4.60
CA LEU A 185 11.63 -12.34 -4.65
C LEU A 185 11.74 -13.02 -6.01
N VAL A 186 11.91 -14.34 -5.98
CA VAL A 186 11.74 -15.18 -7.16
C VAL A 186 10.52 -16.07 -6.92
N GLU A 187 9.50 -15.92 -7.76
CA GLU A 187 8.21 -16.60 -7.61
C GLU A 187 7.92 -17.53 -8.78
N ARG A 188 7.22 -18.61 -8.47
CA ARG A 188 6.65 -19.48 -9.52
C ARG A 188 5.67 -18.68 -10.37
N SER A 189 5.77 -18.78 -11.69
CA SER A 189 4.75 -18.23 -12.58
C SER A 189 3.43 -18.99 -12.46
N VAL A 190 2.32 -18.27 -12.44
CA VAL A 190 0.95 -18.82 -12.39
C VAL A 190 0.16 -18.25 -13.57
N ILE A 191 -0.45 -19.12 -14.37
CA ILE A 191 -1.38 -18.70 -15.41
C ILE A 191 -2.74 -18.47 -14.76
N ALA A 192 -3.08 -17.22 -14.52
CA ALA A 192 -4.22 -16.83 -13.70
C ALA A 192 -5.06 -15.72 -14.35
N ARG A 193 -6.23 -15.48 -13.77
CA ARG A 193 -7.00 -14.25 -13.85
C ARG A 193 -6.62 -13.39 -12.66
N GLU A 194 -6.53 -12.08 -12.86
CA GLU A 194 -6.21 -11.11 -11.81
C GLU A 194 -7.51 -10.56 -11.21
N ILE A 195 -7.74 -10.86 -9.94
CA ILE A 195 -8.96 -10.48 -9.21
C ILE A 195 -8.59 -9.55 -8.08
N GLU A 196 -9.24 -8.40 -8.04
CA GLU A 196 -9.02 -7.38 -7.02
C GLU A 196 -10.25 -7.23 -6.11
N VAL A 197 -10.01 -6.99 -4.82
CA VAL A 197 -11.04 -6.74 -3.82
C VAL A 197 -10.64 -5.56 -2.97
N SER A 198 -11.53 -4.60 -2.80
CA SER A 198 -11.35 -3.50 -1.87
C SER A 198 -11.82 -3.91 -0.47
N VAL A 199 -11.01 -3.58 0.55
CA VAL A 199 -11.36 -3.77 1.96
C VAL A 199 -11.45 -2.40 2.64
N LEU A 200 -12.43 -2.24 3.52
CA LEU A 200 -12.74 -1.00 4.25
C LEU A 200 -13.09 -1.34 5.69
N GLY A 201 -12.50 -0.67 6.65
CA GLY A 201 -12.82 -0.79 8.08
C GLY A 201 -11.56 -0.88 8.96
N ASN A 202 -11.79 -0.86 10.27
CA ASN A 202 -10.78 -1.08 11.29
C ASN A 202 -11.00 -2.47 11.93
N HIS A 203 -11.75 -2.55 13.02
CA HIS A 203 -12.00 -3.79 13.77
C HIS A 203 -12.93 -4.76 13.05
N ASP A 204 -13.90 -4.24 12.27
CA ASP A 204 -14.85 -5.04 11.47
C ASP A 204 -14.72 -4.73 9.97
N PRO A 205 -13.58 -5.11 9.33
CA PRO A 205 -13.35 -4.82 7.93
C PRO A 205 -14.30 -5.60 7.03
N LYS A 206 -14.78 -4.92 5.98
CA LYS A 206 -15.69 -5.46 4.98
C LYS A 206 -15.01 -5.49 3.62
N ALA A 207 -15.35 -6.48 2.82
CA ALA A 207 -14.86 -6.64 1.46
C ALA A 207 -15.94 -6.24 0.45
N SER A 208 -15.52 -5.54 -0.60
CA SER A 208 -16.35 -5.19 -1.75
C SER A 208 -16.71 -6.42 -2.60
N VAL A 209 -17.52 -6.23 -3.64
CA VAL A 209 -17.58 -7.18 -4.75
C VAL A 209 -16.20 -7.30 -5.39
N PRO A 210 -15.78 -8.50 -5.87
CA PRO A 210 -14.55 -8.67 -6.62
C PRO A 210 -14.65 -8.04 -8.01
N GLY A 211 -13.56 -7.41 -8.47
CA GLY A 211 -13.35 -7.01 -9.85
C GLY A 211 -12.27 -7.84 -10.52
N GLU A 212 -12.19 -7.78 -11.82
CA GLU A 212 -11.17 -8.46 -12.62
C GLU A 212 -10.47 -7.46 -13.52
N ILE A 213 -9.14 -7.51 -13.54
CA ILE A 213 -8.33 -6.83 -14.54
C ILE A 213 -8.03 -7.81 -15.66
N VAL A 214 -8.37 -7.43 -16.89
CA VAL A 214 -8.05 -8.18 -18.10
C VAL A 214 -7.00 -7.41 -18.88
N PRO A 215 -5.71 -7.76 -18.74
CA PRO A 215 -4.65 -7.08 -19.45
C PRO A 215 -4.67 -7.47 -20.93
N HIS A 216 -4.30 -6.56 -21.83
CA HIS A 216 -4.16 -6.84 -23.26
C HIS A 216 -2.90 -7.65 -23.60
N ARG A 217 -1.89 -7.65 -22.72
CA ARG A 217 -0.61 -8.34 -22.90
C ARG A 217 -0.46 -9.49 -21.92
N GLU A 218 0.47 -10.38 -22.22
CA GLU A 218 0.81 -11.54 -21.36
C GLU A 218 1.30 -11.10 -19.95
N PHE A 219 1.83 -9.88 -19.84
CA PHE A 219 2.33 -9.31 -18.59
C PHE A 219 1.83 -7.86 -18.44
N TYR A 220 1.25 -7.56 -17.27
CA TYR A 220 0.74 -6.24 -16.90
C TYR A 220 1.85 -5.42 -16.25
N ASP A 221 2.77 -4.90 -17.07
CA ASP A 221 3.88 -4.08 -16.63
C ASP A 221 3.49 -2.61 -16.36
N TYR A 222 4.48 -1.78 -15.97
CA TYR A 222 4.27 -0.36 -15.71
C TYR A 222 3.66 0.40 -16.89
N ALA A 223 4.11 0.10 -18.10
CA ALA A 223 3.61 0.74 -19.32
C ALA A 223 2.14 0.38 -19.58
N ALA A 224 1.78 -0.89 -19.41
CA ALA A 224 0.41 -1.36 -19.55
C ALA A 224 -0.53 -0.80 -18.48
N LYS A 225 0.00 -0.46 -17.28
CA LYS A 225 -0.79 0.13 -16.19
C LYS A 225 -1.15 1.61 -16.40
N TYR A 226 -0.24 2.38 -16.99
CA TYR A 226 -0.34 3.85 -16.97
C TYR A 226 -0.28 4.52 -18.35
N LEU A 227 0.21 3.83 -19.38
CA LEU A 227 0.49 4.43 -20.70
C LEU A 227 -0.34 3.84 -21.85
N GLU A 228 -0.97 2.67 -21.67
CA GLU A 228 -1.69 2.00 -22.76
C GLU A 228 -3.21 2.05 -22.54
N GLU A 229 -3.93 2.48 -23.56
CA GLU A 229 -5.38 2.34 -23.65
C GLU A 229 -5.71 0.87 -23.96
N GLY A 230 -6.58 0.23 -23.15
CA GLY A 230 -7.11 -1.08 -23.51
C GLY A 230 -7.22 -2.10 -22.38
N THR A 231 -6.76 -1.83 -21.18
CA THR A 231 -7.03 -2.68 -20.01
C THR A 231 -8.53 -2.66 -19.70
N GLN A 232 -9.20 -3.82 -19.73
CA GLN A 232 -10.61 -3.92 -19.34
C GLN A 232 -10.76 -4.18 -17.86
N LEU A 233 -11.63 -3.40 -17.21
CA LEU A 233 -12.07 -3.63 -15.84
C LEU A 233 -13.46 -4.28 -15.89
N LEU A 234 -13.58 -5.50 -15.38
CA LEU A 234 -14.85 -6.21 -15.26
C LEU A 234 -15.35 -6.11 -13.81
N ILE A 235 -16.35 -5.30 -13.57
CA ILE A 235 -16.93 -5.07 -12.24
C ILE A 235 -18.44 -5.30 -12.30
N PRO A 236 -18.99 -6.24 -11.53
CA PRO A 236 -18.28 -7.29 -10.78
C PRO A 236 -17.59 -8.32 -11.69
N ALA A 237 -16.54 -8.97 -11.17
CA ALA A 237 -15.86 -10.07 -11.87
C ALA A 237 -16.81 -11.25 -12.12
N LYS A 238 -16.68 -11.89 -13.28
CA LYS A 238 -17.48 -13.10 -13.61
C LYS A 238 -16.95 -14.32 -12.86
N LEU A 239 -17.43 -14.52 -11.63
CA LEU A 239 -17.02 -15.59 -10.71
C LEU A 239 -18.23 -16.42 -10.25
N LYS A 240 -17.97 -17.67 -9.84
CA LYS A 240 -19.00 -18.49 -9.16
C LYS A 240 -19.27 -17.93 -7.76
N PRO A 241 -20.50 -18.00 -7.22
CA PRO A 241 -20.82 -17.45 -5.91
C PRO A 241 -19.88 -17.95 -4.77
N ALA A 242 -19.49 -19.23 -4.82
CA ALA A 242 -18.55 -19.80 -3.86
C ALA A 242 -17.14 -19.19 -3.96
N GLN A 243 -16.69 -18.82 -5.17
CA GLN A 243 -15.41 -18.15 -5.37
C GLN A 243 -15.46 -16.71 -4.84
N VAL A 244 -16.57 -15.99 -5.09
CA VAL A 244 -16.78 -14.63 -4.56
C VAL A 244 -16.65 -14.65 -3.03
N LYS A 245 -17.45 -15.49 -2.35
CA LYS A 245 -17.42 -15.60 -0.88
C LYS A 245 -16.03 -15.97 -0.35
N LYS A 246 -15.33 -16.89 -1.03
CA LYS A 246 -13.99 -17.32 -0.62
C LYS A 246 -12.98 -16.20 -0.77
N ILE A 247 -12.98 -15.47 -1.90
CA ILE A 247 -12.07 -14.35 -2.16
C ILE A 247 -12.31 -13.22 -1.17
N GLN A 248 -13.58 -12.83 -0.93
CA GLN A 248 -13.93 -11.82 0.06
C GLN A 248 -13.45 -12.20 1.48
N LYS A 249 -13.67 -13.45 1.87
CA LYS A 249 -13.18 -13.95 3.16
C LYS A 249 -11.66 -13.87 3.25
N LEU A 250 -10.94 -14.33 2.22
CA LEU A 250 -9.47 -14.28 2.19
C LEU A 250 -8.95 -12.84 2.21
N ALA A 251 -9.65 -11.90 1.59
CA ALA A 251 -9.28 -10.47 1.61
C ALA A 251 -9.39 -9.89 3.03
N VAL A 252 -10.48 -10.17 3.74
CA VAL A 252 -10.67 -9.74 5.13
C VAL A 252 -9.68 -10.43 6.08
N ASP A 253 -9.45 -11.73 5.91
CA ASP A 253 -8.48 -12.47 6.72
C ASP A 253 -7.06 -11.93 6.50
N ALA A 254 -6.69 -11.59 5.26
CA ALA A 254 -5.40 -10.99 4.93
C ALA A 254 -5.24 -9.58 5.53
N PHE A 255 -6.29 -8.77 5.44
CA PHE A 255 -6.31 -7.43 6.01
C PHE A 255 -6.00 -7.46 7.51
N ARG A 256 -6.64 -8.37 8.24
CA ARG A 256 -6.37 -8.57 9.67
C ARG A 256 -4.98 -9.16 9.95
N ALA A 257 -4.56 -10.16 9.17
CA ALA A 257 -3.26 -10.82 9.37
C ALA A 257 -2.06 -9.91 9.11
N LEU A 258 -2.24 -8.86 8.32
CA LEU A 258 -1.22 -7.86 7.99
C LEU A 258 -1.36 -6.57 8.81
N GLU A 259 -2.19 -6.59 9.89
CA GLU A 259 -2.41 -5.43 10.79
C GLU A 259 -2.83 -4.16 10.04
N LEU A 260 -3.70 -4.31 9.03
CA LEU A 260 -4.18 -3.18 8.24
C LEU A 260 -5.40 -2.52 8.89
N SER A 261 -5.61 -1.25 8.55
CA SER A 261 -6.73 -0.44 8.99
C SER A 261 -7.16 0.54 7.89
N GLY A 262 -8.36 1.09 8.04
CA GLY A 262 -8.94 2.05 7.13
C GLY A 262 -9.27 1.44 5.77
N MET A 263 -8.27 1.28 4.91
CA MET A 263 -8.43 0.78 3.55
C MET A 263 -7.28 -0.11 3.08
N ALA A 264 -7.58 -1.03 2.17
CA ALA A 264 -6.59 -1.70 1.34
C ALA A 264 -7.26 -2.28 0.08
N ARG A 265 -6.48 -2.48 -0.99
CA ARG A 265 -6.86 -3.34 -2.10
C ARG A 265 -6.06 -4.63 -2.03
N VAL A 266 -6.75 -5.74 -2.05
CA VAL A 266 -6.16 -7.08 -1.98
C VAL A 266 -6.27 -7.73 -3.35
N ASP A 267 -5.13 -8.09 -3.94
CA ASP A 267 -5.03 -8.57 -5.30
C ASP A 267 -4.76 -10.08 -5.30
N PHE A 268 -5.55 -10.83 -6.07
CA PHE A 268 -5.52 -12.29 -6.12
C PHE A 268 -5.23 -12.82 -7.52
N PHE A 269 -4.54 -13.93 -7.58
CA PHE A 269 -4.47 -14.79 -8.75
C PHE A 269 -5.50 -15.93 -8.63
N LEU A 270 -6.46 -15.97 -9.55
CA LEU A 270 -7.34 -17.11 -9.73
C LEU A 270 -6.78 -17.97 -10.87
N GLU A 271 -6.15 -19.10 -10.53
CA GLU A 271 -5.53 -19.99 -11.50
C GLU A 271 -6.55 -20.48 -12.53
N LYS A 272 -6.23 -20.33 -13.83
CA LYS A 272 -7.14 -20.71 -14.92
C LYS A 272 -7.40 -22.21 -14.94
N LYS A 273 -6.39 -23.01 -14.61
CA LYS A 273 -6.47 -24.47 -14.52
C LYS A 273 -6.54 -24.91 -13.05
N GLY A 274 -7.65 -25.49 -12.61
CA GLY A 274 -7.83 -25.94 -11.24
C GLY A 274 -8.51 -24.93 -10.31
N GLY A 275 -8.59 -23.65 -10.67
CA GLY A 275 -9.34 -22.62 -9.92
C GLY A 275 -8.76 -22.33 -8.52
N LYS A 276 -7.48 -22.60 -8.29
CA LYS A 276 -6.81 -22.30 -7.03
C LYS A 276 -6.65 -20.78 -6.90
N ILE A 277 -6.90 -20.26 -5.70
CA ILE A 277 -6.80 -18.85 -5.40
C ILE A 277 -5.52 -18.64 -4.61
N TYR A 278 -4.71 -17.67 -5.03
CA TYR A 278 -3.52 -17.21 -4.33
C TYR A 278 -3.63 -15.72 -4.10
N LEU A 279 -3.33 -15.24 -2.91
CA LEU A 279 -3.09 -13.83 -2.70
C LEU A 279 -1.76 -13.46 -3.36
N ASN A 280 -1.76 -12.39 -4.14
CA ASN A 280 -0.59 -11.86 -4.82
C ASN A 280 0.07 -10.75 -3.98
N GLU A 281 -0.64 -9.65 -3.79
CA GLU A 281 -0.15 -8.50 -3.03
C GLU A 281 -1.29 -7.72 -2.36
N VAL A 282 -0.93 -6.83 -1.46
CA VAL A 282 -1.85 -5.90 -0.81
C VAL A 282 -1.33 -4.48 -1.03
N ASN A 283 -2.24 -3.58 -1.42
CA ASN A 283 -1.94 -2.16 -1.63
C ASN A 283 -2.60 -1.37 -0.51
N THR A 284 -1.80 -0.76 0.35
CA THR A 284 -2.28 -0.08 1.58
C THR A 284 -2.80 1.32 1.30
N ILE A 285 -2.35 1.96 0.22
CA ILE A 285 -2.91 3.20 -0.33
C ILE A 285 -3.24 2.96 -1.82
N PRO A 286 -4.36 2.28 -2.11
CA PRO A 286 -4.75 2.01 -3.48
C PRO A 286 -5.08 3.29 -4.23
N GLY A 287 -4.96 3.26 -5.57
CA GLY A 287 -5.36 4.39 -6.42
C GLY A 287 -6.75 4.90 -6.05
N PHE A 288 -6.89 6.21 -5.88
CA PHE A 288 -8.09 6.85 -5.35
C PHE A 288 -8.62 7.96 -6.27
N THR A 289 -8.69 7.66 -7.57
CA THR A 289 -9.35 8.51 -8.56
C THR A 289 -10.68 7.90 -9.00
N SER A 290 -11.52 8.65 -9.70
CA SER A 290 -12.82 8.15 -10.23
C SER A 290 -12.67 6.97 -11.19
N ILE A 291 -11.50 6.76 -11.79
CA ILE A 291 -11.21 5.63 -12.67
C ILE A 291 -10.53 4.46 -11.94
N SER A 292 -10.09 4.65 -10.71
CA SER A 292 -9.36 3.64 -9.94
C SER A 292 -10.25 2.48 -9.50
N MET A 293 -9.69 1.28 -9.42
CA MET A 293 -10.43 0.07 -9.08
C MET A 293 -11.01 0.13 -7.66
N TYR A 294 -10.26 0.64 -6.68
CA TYR A 294 -10.70 0.67 -5.28
C TYR A 294 -12.07 1.36 -5.09
N PRO A 295 -12.28 2.62 -5.50
CA PRO A 295 -13.58 3.26 -5.37
C PRO A 295 -14.65 2.65 -6.28
N LYS A 296 -14.31 2.18 -7.49
CA LYS A 296 -15.27 1.52 -8.38
C LYS A 296 -15.85 0.23 -7.79
N LEU A 297 -15.04 -0.55 -7.08
CA LEU A 297 -15.51 -1.76 -6.40
C LEU A 297 -16.48 -1.43 -5.26
N TRP A 298 -16.25 -0.33 -4.54
CA TRP A 298 -17.16 0.13 -3.51
C TRP A 298 -18.46 0.69 -4.10
N GLU A 299 -18.39 1.44 -5.19
CA GLU A 299 -19.56 1.93 -5.92
C GLU A 299 -20.44 0.76 -6.39
N ALA A 300 -19.84 -0.28 -6.98
CA ALA A 300 -20.53 -1.51 -7.36
C ALA A 300 -21.05 -2.32 -6.15
N SER A 301 -20.57 -2.03 -4.95
CA SER A 301 -21.03 -2.60 -3.68
C SER A 301 -22.05 -1.73 -2.95
N GLY A 302 -22.48 -0.60 -3.56
CA GLY A 302 -23.53 0.28 -3.04
C GLY A 302 -23.02 1.44 -2.17
N ILE A 303 -21.71 1.71 -2.13
CA ILE A 303 -21.12 2.85 -1.42
C ILE A 303 -20.64 3.86 -2.46
N SER A 304 -21.24 5.04 -2.50
CA SER A 304 -20.85 6.11 -3.41
C SER A 304 -19.45 6.65 -3.10
N PHE A 305 -18.79 7.27 -4.10
CA PHE A 305 -17.47 7.85 -3.91
C PHE A 305 -17.43 8.90 -2.77
N ARG A 306 -18.48 9.71 -2.63
CA ARG A 306 -18.61 10.70 -1.55
C ARG A 306 -18.70 10.01 -0.18
N GLU A 307 -19.59 9.03 -0.06
CA GLU A 307 -19.77 8.26 1.18
C GLU A 307 -18.51 7.47 1.55
N LEU A 308 -17.76 6.99 0.56
CA LEU A 308 -16.50 6.30 0.79
C LEU A 308 -15.45 7.22 1.44
N ILE A 309 -15.35 8.47 1.00
CA ILE A 309 -14.47 9.47 1.62
C ILE A 309 -14.89 9.73 3.06
N ASP A 310 -16.18 9.96 3.31
CA ASP A 310 -16.70 10.18 4.67
C ASP A 310 -16.34 9.01 5.60
N LYS A 311 -16.59 7.77 5.16
CA LYS A 311 -16.25 6.55 5.93
C LYS A 311 -14.75 6.42 6.20
N LEU A 312 -13.91 6.76 5.24
CA LEU A 312 -12.44 6.69 5.42
C LEU A 312 -11.94 7.71 6.42
N ILE A 313 -12.49 8.92 6.40
CA ILE A 313 -12.18 9.96 7.39
C ILE A 313 -12.66 9.53 8.78
N ASP A 314 -13.90 9.03 8.90
CA ASP A 314 -14.43 8.53 10.16
C ASP A 314 -13.56 7.41 10.75
N LEU A 315 -13.10 6.45 9.92
CA LEU A 315 -12.19 5.37 10.32
C LEU A 315 -10.82 5.89 10.78
N ALA A 316 -10.30 6.94 10.13
CA ALA A 316 -9.05 7.57 10.56
C ALA A 316 -9.18 8.22 11.94
N LEU A 317 -10.28 8.94 12.18
CA LEU A 317 -10.59 9.55 13.46
C LEU A 317 -10.82 8.51 14.56
N GLU A 318 -11.56 7.42 14.26
CA GLU A 318 -11.76 6.28 15.17
C GLU A 318 -10.44 5.65 15.59
N GLN A 319 -9.56 5.35 14.63
CA GLN A 319 -8.27 4.74 14.90
C GLN A 319 -7.37 5.65 15.72
N HIS A 320 -7.34 6.94 15.41
CA HIS A 320 -6.58 7.94 16.17
C HIS A 320 -7.09 8.03 17.60
N ALA A 321 -8.40 8.11 17.82
CA ALA A 321 -9.00 8.14 19.15
C ALA A 321 -8.68 6.88 19.97
N GLU A 322 -8.72 5.70 19.34
CA GLU A 322 -8.34 4.45 20.03
C GLU A 322 -6.86 4.43 20.41
N LYS A 323 -5.98 4.89 19.52
CA LYS A 323 -4.54 4.99 19.78
C LYS A 323 -4.23 5.97 20.93
N ALA A 324 -4.95 7.10 21.01
CA ALA A 324 -4.79 8.11 22.04
C ALA A 324 -5.12 7.61 23.46
N ARG A 325 -5.84 6.48 23.59
CA ARG A 325 -6.08 5.83 24.89
C ARG A 325 -4.87 5.09 25.44
N THR A 326 -3.83 4.87 24.61
CA THR A 326 -2.63 4.15 25.03
C THR A 326 -1.74 5.07 25.88
N LYS A 327 -1.40 4.62 27.08
CA LYS A 327 -0.47 5.34 27.97
C LYS A 327 0.96 4.94 27.61
N TYR A 328 1.79 5.92 27.32
CA TYR A 328 3.22 5.72 27.03
C TYR A 328 4.14 6.01 28.24
N GLN A 329 3.57 6.54 29.32
CA GLN A 329 4.29 6.87 30.54
C GLN A 329 3.55 6.28 31.74
N ILE A 330 4.33 5.87 32.74
CA ILE A 330 3.82 5.43 34.03
C ILE A 330 3.98 6.63 34.97
N GLU A 331 2.89 7.07 35.61
CA GLU A 331 2.96 8.01 36.74
C GLU A 331 3.60 7.29 37.90
N LEU A 332 4.83 7.69 38.26
CA LEU A 332 5.49 7.16 39.44
C LEU A 332 4.84 7.79 40.68
N PRO A 333 4.65 7.03 41.78
CA PRO A 333 4.19 7.60 43.03
C PRO A 333 5.10 8.74 43.50
N GLU A 334 4.52 9.78 44.13
CA GLU A 334 5.31 10.87 44.71
C GLU A 334 6.42 10.32 45.60
N GLY A 335 7.67 10.68 45.30
CA GLY A 335 8.87 10.22 46.02
C GLY A 335 9.67 9.09 45.37
N ALA A 336 9.19 8.49 44.25
CA ALA A 336 9.93 7.44 43.53
C ALA A 336 10.94 8.00 42.49
N GLY A 337 10.98 9.30 42.26
CA GLY A 337 11.82 9.95 41.22
C GLY A 337 13.33 9.97 41.51
N GLY A 338 13.78 9.61 42.70
CA GLY A 338 15.20 9.65 43.07
C GLY A 338 16.07 8.46 42.63
N ALA A 339 15.48 7.44 41.96
CA ALA A 339 16.20 6.20 41.64
C ALA A 339 16.58 6.05 40.16
N LEU A 340 16.18 7.00 39.27
CA LEU A 340 16.41 6.92 37.82
C LEU A 340 17.40 7.97 37.28
N GLU A 341 18.03 8.78 38.15
CA GLU A 341 19.07 9.75 37.78
C GLU A 341 20.50 9.24 38.06
N ALA A 342 20.75 7.94 37.96
CA ALA A 342 22.10 7.38 38.10
C ALA A 342 22.56 6.65 36.85
#